data_ffba53e8cfbf0f0925427c59e129d7c6
#
_entry.id   ffba53e8cfbf0f0925427c59e129d7c6
#
_cell.length_a   1.000
_cell.length_b   1.000
_cell.length_c   1.000
_cell.angle_alpha   90.00
_cell.angle_beta   90.00
_cell.angle_gamma   90.00
#
_symmetry.space_group_name_H-M   'P 1'
#
loop_
_entity.id
_entity.type
_entity.pdbx_description
1 polymer ?
#
loop_
_entity_poly.entity_id
_entity_poly.type
_entity_poly.pdbx_seq_one_letter_code
_entity_poly.pdbx_strand_id
1 'polypeptide(L)'
;MEKTVLVPTDFSIASLNIVKSYLNEQDRNTRINIVLLHGMHQSDSITNLLFFSKSKVLESLTNPAFEEALRVLKNKYASQVRIMRKDIFTGFTQAAFNQFAEANRIDEVCLPILYNPQFKNRNSFDLLPFIKASKLNITTIGSAIEVPMPEKGNVAELFANRVSMG
;
A
#
# COMPACT_ATOMS: atom_id res chain seq x y z
N MET A 1 12.14 -8.58 16.61
CA MET A 1 12.26 -7.28 15.93
C MET A 1 10.95 -6.96 15.23
N GLU A 2 10.54 -5.74 15.28
CA GLU A 2 9.31 -5.26 14.64
C GLU A 2 9.60 -4.02 13.82
N LYS A 3 9.04 -3.93 12.64
CA LYS A 3 9.18 -2.74 11.81
C LYS A 3 7.88 -2.42 11.08
N THR A 4 7.69 -1.16 10.75
CA THR A 4 6.53 -0.67 10.03
C THR A 4 6.96 -0.17 8.66
N VAL A 5 6.29 -0.70 7.63
CA VAL A 5 6.62 -0.44 6.23
C VAL A 5 5.44 0.25 5.56
N LEU A 6 5.73 1.36 4.91
CA LEU A 6 4.74 2.07 4.10
C LEU A 6 4.82 1.56 2.67
N VAL A 7 3.68 1.20 2.11
CA VAL A 7 3.57 0.78 0.71
C VAL A 7 2.52 1.65 0.04
N PRO A 8 2.91 2.52 -0.90
CA PRO A 8 1.93 3.29 -1.65
C PRO A 8 1.00 2.36 -2.43
N THR A 9 -0.28 2.67 -2.43
CA THR A 9 -1.27 1.85 -3.13
C THR A 9 -2.20 2.70 -3.98
N ASP A 10 -2.54 2.20 -5.14
CA ASP A 10 -3.59 2.71 -6.00
C ASP A 10 -4.85 1.81 -5.93
N PHE A 11 -4.90 0.93 -4.94
CA PHE A 11 -5.96 -0.07 -4.76
C PHE A 11 -6.07 -1.07 -5.90
N SER A 12 -5.00 -1.24 -6.66
CA SER A 12 -4.87 -2.33 -7.62
C SER A 12 -4.32 -3.58 -6.93
N ILE A 13 -4.62 -4.74 -7.50
CA ILE A 13 -4.06 -6.00 -7.03
C ILE A 13 -2.53 -6.00 -7.21
N ALA A 14 -2.03 -5.30 -8.22
CA ALA A 14 -0.59 -5.17 -8.44
C ALA A 14 0.13 -4.57 -7.23
N SER A 15 -0.48 -3.61 -6.51
CA SER A 15 0.14 -3.04 -5.31
C SER A 15 0.26 -4.08 -4.19
N LEU A 16 -0.67 -5.01 -4.10
CA LEU A 16 -0.59 -6.10 -3.12
C LEU A 16 0.46 -7.13 -3.50
N ASN A 17 0.73 -7.31 -4.79
CA ASN A 17 1.80 -8.18 -5.25
C ASN A 17 3.17 -7.66 -4.80
N ILE A 18 3.34 -6.35 -4.72
CA ILE A 18 4.56 -5.74 -4.18
C ILE A 18 4.71 -6.09 -2.69
N VAL A 19 3.63 -6.01 -1.94
CA VAL A 19 3.64 -6.41 -0.52
C VAL A 19 4.04 -7.88 -0.37
N LYS A 20 3.48 -8.75 -1.18
CA LYS A 20 3.80 -10.18 -1.17
C LYS A 20 5.28 -10.40 -1.44
N SER A 21 5.81 -9.76 -2.47
CA SER A 21 7.24 -9.88 -2.83
C SER A 21 8.14 -9.38 -1.71
N TYR A 22 7.77 -8.25 -1.11
CA TYR A 22 8.49 -7.69 0.03
C TYR A 22 8.53 -8.67 1.21
N LEU A 23 7.38 -9.23 1.56
CA LEU A 23 7.28 -10.16 2.69
C LEU A 23 8.09 -11.45 2.45
N ASN A 24 8.13 -11.92 1.22
CA ASN A 24 8.92 -13.11 0.88
C ASN A 24 10.43 -12.89 1.05
N GLU A 25 10.89 -11.66 0.93
CA GLU A 25 12.30 -11.32 1.07
C GLU A 25 12.72 -11.04 2.51
N GLN A 26 11.76 -10.90 3.43
CA GLN A 26 12.05 -10.56 4.82
C GLN A 26 12.35 -11.81 5.65
N ASP A 27 13.15 -11.62 6.70
CA ASP A 27 13.38 -12.64 7.71
C ASP A 27 12.05 -12.97 8.41
N ARG A 28 11.74 -14.26 8.49
CA ARG A 28 10.50 -14.74 9.11
C ARG A 28 10.41 -14.42 10.60
N ASN A 29 11.52 -14.12 11.24
CA ASN A 29 11.56 -13.73 12.65
C ASN A 29 11.23 -12.25 12.84
N THR A 30 11.19 -11.47 11.79
CA THR A 30 10.83 -10.05 11.86
C THR A 30 9.32 -9.90 11.79
N ARG A 31 8.75 -9.23 12.78
CA ARG A 31 7.33 -8.84 12.76
C ARG A 31 7.18 -7.57 11.93
N ILE A 32 6.22 -7.58 11.03
CA ILE A 32 6.04 -6.49 10.08
C ILE A 32 4.64 -5.91 10.18
N ASN A 33 4.58 -4.59 10.24
CA ASN A 33 3.34 -3.84 10.09
C ASN A 33 3.36 -3.20 8.71
N ILE A 34 2.30 -3.36 7.95
CA ILE A 34 2.17 -2.79 6.61
C ILE A 34 1.11 -1.69 6.64
N VAL A 35 1.48 -0.51 6.14
CA VAL A 35 0.56 0.60 5.93
C VAL A 35 0.44 0.81 4.43
N LEU A 36 -0.71 0.46 3.88
CA LEU A 36 -1.04 0.71 2.48
C LEU A 36 -1.58 2.13 2.40
N LEU A 37 -0.78 3.04 1.87
CA LEU A 37 -1.08 4.46 1.91
C LEU A 37 -1.46 5.00 0.54
N HIS A 38 -2.51 5.76 0.50
CA HIS A 38 -3.02 6.42 -0.69
C HIS A 38 -3.05 7.93 -0.48
N GLY A 39 -2.49 8.70 -1.41
CA GLY A 39 -2.55 10.15 -1.36
C GLY A 39 -3.84 10.66 -2.01
N MET A 40 -4.57 11.49 -1.31
CA MET A 40 -5.82 12.04 -1.83
C MET A 40 -6.08 13.42 -1.24
N HIS A 41 -6.27 14.40 -2.11
CA HIS A 41 -6.60 15.76 -1.69
C HIS A 41 -8.00 15.80 -1.10
N GLN A 42 -8.10 16.45 0.05
CA GLN A 42 -9.38 16.72 0.67
C GLN A 42 -10.02 17.93 -0.02
N SER A 43 -11.33 17.84 -0.25
CA SER A 43 -12.07 18.96 -0.84
C SER A 43 -12.06 20.18 0.09
N ASP A 44 -11.96 21.38 -0.49
CA ASP A 44 -12.03 22.64 0.24
C ASP A 44 -13.46 23.01 0.65
N SER A 45 -14.46 22.24 0.22
CA SER A 45 -15.84 22.47 0.61
C SER A 45 -16.01 22.35 2.12
N ILE A 46 -16.62 23.34 2.75
CA ILE A 46 -16.89 23.33 4.20
C ILE A 46 -17.71 22.10 4.57
N THR A 47 -18.69 21.74 3.75
CA THR A 47 -19.51 20.55 3.97
C THR A 47 -18.65 19.29 3.99
N ASN A 48 -17.75 19.15 3.04
CA ASN A 48 -16.86 17.98 2.98
C ASN A 48 -15.86 17.96 4.14
N LEU A 49 -15.37 19.12 4.56
CA LEU A 49 -14.47 19.20 5.72
C LEU A 49 -15.18 18.76 7.01
N LEU A 50 -16.44 19.15 7.19
CA LEU A 50 -17.23 18.81 8.38
C LEU A 50 -17.59 17.33 8.43
N PHE A 51 -17.83 16.72 7.27
CA PHE A 51 -18.27 15.33 7.17
C PHE A 51 -17.23 14.38 6.62
N PHE A 52 -15.95 14.81 6.60
CA PHE A 52 -14.87 13.96 6.14
C PHE A 52 -14.73 12.74 7.03
N SER A 53 -14.67 11.56 6.40
CA SER A 53 -14.44 10.30 7.08
C SER A 53 -13.47 9.47 6.25
N LYS A 54 -12.31 9.13 6.82
CA LYS A 54 -11.33 8.26 6.17
C LYS A 54 -11.93 6.93 5.78
N SER A 55 -12.75 6.34 6.65
CA SER A 55 -13.41 5.05 6.39
C SER A 55 -14.27 5.09 5.14
N LYS A 56 -15.09 6.12 5.01
CA LYS A 56 -15.96 6.27 3.84
C LYS A 56 -15.17 6.50 2.56
N VAL A 57 -14.11 7.30 2.63
CA VAL A 57 -13.26 7.54 1.48
C VAL A 57 -12.56 6.25 1.06
N LEU A 58 -12.02 5.49 2.01
CA LEU A 58 -11.40 4.20 1.73
C LEU A 58 -12.38 3.23 1.09
N GLU A 59 -13.62 3.17 1.58
CA GLU A 59 -14.67 2.34 0.98
C GLU A 59 -14.94 2.72 -0.48
N SER A 60 -14.90 4.02 -0.79
CA SER A 60 -15.14 4.48 -2.16
C SER A 60 -13.99 4.20 -3.12
N LEU A 61 -12.77 4.08 -2.60
CA LEU A 61 -11.57 3.86 -3.40
C LEU A 61 -11.26 2.38 -3.63
N THR A 62 -11.63 1.55 -2.68
CA THR A 62 -11.37 0.11 -2.77
C THR A 62 -12.43 -0.60 -3.62
N ASN A 63 -12.20 -1.86 -3.90
CA ASN A 63 -13.13 -2.69 -4.66
C ASN A 63 -13.11 -4.12 -4.11
N PRO A 64 -14.13 -4.95 -4.44
CA PRO A 64 -14.20 -6.30 -3.89
C PRO A 64 -13.00 -7.18 -4.22
N ALA A 65 -12.42 -7.04 -5.42
CA ALA A 65 -11.26 -7.83 -5.81
C ALA A 65 -10.04 -7.49 -4.95
N PHE A 66 -9.80 -6.20 -4.70
CA PHE A 66 -8.70 -5.76 -3.83
C PHE A 66 -8.91 -6.25 -2.39
N GLU A 67 -10.13 -6.10 -1.85
CA GLU A 67 -10.43 -6.52 -0.48
C GLU A 67 -10.26 -8.03 -0.30
N GLU A 68 -10.66 -8.81 -1.28
CA GLU A 68 -10.47 -10.26 -1.23
C GLU A 68 -8.99 -10.63 -1.29
N ALA A 69 -8.23 -10.00 -2.17
CA ALA A 69 -6.79 -10.21 -2.27
C ALA A 69 -6.08 -9.82 -0.96
N LEU A 70 -6.50 -8.71 -0.36
CA LEU A 70 -5.96 -8.26 0.92
C LEU A 70 -6.22 -9.28 2.03
N ARG A 71 -7.43 -9.80 2.08
CA ARG A 71 -7.81 -10.83 3.05
C ARG A 71 -6.97 -12.09 2.92
N VAL A 72 -6.80 -12.56 1.69
CA VAL A 72 -5.97 -13.74 1.40
C VAL A 72 -4.52 -13.49 1.81
N LEU A 73 -4.00 -12.31 1.50
CA LEU A 73 -2.63 -11.93 1.84
C LEU A 73 -2.42 -11.90 3.36
N LYS A 74 -3.34 -11.30 4.10
CA LYS A 74 -3.30 -11.27 5.56
C LYS A 74 -3.27 -12.68 6.16
N ASN A 75 -4.10 -13.56 5.64
CA ASN A 75 -4.18 -14.94 6.13
C ASN A 75 -2.89 -15.71 5.82
N LYS A 76 -2.37 -15.55 4.62
CA LYS A 76 -1.16 -16.26 4.19
C LYS A 76 0.06 -15.88 5.02
N TYR A 77 0.19 -14.61 5.38
CA TYR A 77 1.35 -14.09 6.11
C TYR A 77 1.06 -13.76 7.57
N ALA A 78 0.03 -14.38 8.14
CA ALA A 78 -0.42 -14.10 9.52
C ALA A 78 0.68 -14.31 10.58
N SER A 79 1.62 -15.21 10.35
CA SER A 79 2.72 -15.44 11.28
C SER A 79 3.78 -14.36 11.23
N GLN A 80 3.86 -13.59 10.15
CA GLN A 80 4.89 -12.59 9.90
C GLN A 80 4.35 -11.17 10.03
N VAL A 81 3.13 -10.95 9.58
CA VAL A 81 2.48 -9.63 9.57
C VAL A 81 1.60 -9.49 10.80
N ARG A 82 1.89 -8.48 11.58
CA ARG A 82 1.08 -8.17 12.77
C ARG A 82 -0.14 -7.35 12.40
N ILE A 83 0.07 -6.28 11.61
CA ILE A 83 -1.00 -5.37 11.16
C ILE A 83 -0.78 -5.09 9.69
N MET A 84 -1.86 -5.14 8.92
CA MET A 84 -1.87 -4.68 7.53
C MET A 84 -3.12 -3.83 7.37
N ARG A 85 -2.94 -2.52 7.21
CA ARG A 85 -4.05 -1.57 7.15
C ARG A 85 -3.93 -0.64 5.97
N LYS A 86 -5.08 -0.13 5.54
CA LYS A 86 -5.19 0.91 4.53
C LYS A 86 -5.27 2.26 5.24
N ASP A 87 -4.67 3.28 4.68
CA ASP A 87 -4.78 4.65 5.19
C ASP A 87 -4.71 5.65 4.03
N ILE A 88 -5.10 6.87 4.32
CA ILE A 88 -5.10 7.98 3.36
C ILE A 88 -4.26 9.10 3.94
N PHE A 89 -3.38 9.66 3.09
CA PHE A 89 -2.67 10.89 3.41
C PHE A 89 -3.34 12.04 2.66
N THR A 90 -3.88 13.00 3.41
CA THR A 90 -4.60 14.15 2.85
C THR A 90 -3.80 15.44 2.90
N GLY A 91 -2.61 15.43 3.47
CA GLY A 91 -1.74 16.60 3.52
C GLY A 91 -1.16 16.94 2.14
N PHE A 92 -0.67 18.15 2.00
CA PHE A 92 -0.09 18.62 0.73
C PHE A 92 1.27 19.29 0.92
N THR A 93 1.89 19.11 2.07
CA THR A 93 3.25 19.63 2.33
C THR A 93 4.19 18.52 2.74
N GLN A 94 5.48 18.73 2.52
CA GLN A 94 6.49 17.78 2.97
C GLN A 94 6.49 17.63 4.49
N ALA A 95 6.29 18.74 5.22
CA ALA A 95 6.21 18.70 6.67
C ALA A 95 5.06 17.83 7.16
N ALA A 96 3.89 17.89 6.51
CA ALA A 96 2.75 17.05 6.86
C ALA A 96 3.05 15.57 6.61
N PHE A 97 3.72 15.25 5.50
CA PHE A 97 4.11 13.87 5.21
C PHE A 97 5.11 13.35 6.25
N ASN A 98 6.10 14.15 6.59
CA ASN A 98 7.10 13.77 7.59
C ASN A 98 6.45 13.53 8.96
N GLN A 99 5.49 14.35 9.33
CA GLN A 99 4.71 14.18 10.57
C GLN A 99 3.88 12.89 10.54
N PHE A 100 3.27 12.59 9.41
CA PHE A 100 2.53 11.34 9.23
C PHE A 100 3.46 10.14 9.43
N ALA A 101 4.62 10.15 8.79
CA ALA A 101 5.58 9.07 8.88
C ALA A 101 6.06 8.88 10.32
N GLU A 102 6.35 9.96 11.02
CA GLU A 102 6.79 9.90 12.42
C GLU A 102 5.67 9.41 13.35
N ALA A 103 4.46 9.94 13.19
CA ALA A 103 3.32 9.57 14.03
C ALA A 103 2.96 8.09 13.86
N ASN A 104 3.12 7.54 12.67
CA ASN A 104 2.85 6.13 12.37
C ASN A 104 4.08 5.24 12.50
N ARG A 105 5.20 5.80 12.95
CA ARG A 105 6.45 5.07 13.17
C ARG A 105 6.92 4.29 11.94
N ILE A 106 6.83 4.93 10.78
CA ILE A 106 7.26 4.31 9.53
C ILE A 106 8.79 4.17 9.55
N ASP A 107 9.27 2.95 9.37
CA ASP A 107 10.71 2.66 9.35
C ASP A 107 11.27 2.68 7.93
N GLU A 108 10.49 2.21 6.97
CA GLU A 108 10.92 2.19 5.58
C GLU A 108 9.73 2.25 4.63
N VAL A 109 10.01 2.55 3.37
CA VAL A 109 9.03 2.57 2.30
C VAL A 109 9.41 1.48 1.30
N CYS A 110 8.45 0.68 0.88
CA CYS A 110 8.64 -0.32 -0.16
C CYS A 110 7.99 0.16 -1.46
N LEU A 111 8.78 0.19 -2.52
CA LEU A 111 8.34 0.60 -3.86
C LEU A 111 8.70 -0.47 -4.88
N PRO A 112 7.90 -0.64 -5.94
CA PRO A 112 8.34 -1.43 -7.07
C PRO A 112 9.43 -0.68 -7.84
N ILE A 113 10.30 -1.41 -8.52
CA ILE A 113 11.32 -0.81 -9.39
C ILE A 113 10.67 0.09 -10.43
N LEU A 114 9.60 -0.40 -11.06
CA LEU A 114 8.80 0.39 -11.99
C LEU A 114 7.52 0.85 -11.28
N TYR A 115 7.62 2.01 -10.65
CA TYR A 115 6.50 2.60 -9.95
C TYR A 115 5.63 3.38 -10.94
N ASN A 116 4.46 2.85 -11.23
CA ASN A 116 3.52 3.45 -12.16
C ASN A 116 2.09 3.29 -11.66
N PRO A 117 1.69 4.10 -10.66
CA PRO A 117 0.35 3.98 -10.08
C PRO A 117 -0.72 4.41 -11.09
N GLN A 118 -1.87 3.75 -11.03
CA GLN A 118 -3.02 4.04 -11.87
C GLN A 118 -4.15 4.58 -11.00
N PHE A 119 -4.23 5.90 -10.92
CA PHE A 119 -5.24 6.55 -10.10
C PHE A 119 -6.54 6.70 -10.87
N LYS A 120 -7.64 6.24 -10.27
CA LYS A 120 -8.99 6.36 -10.84
C LYS A 120 -9.71 7.61 -10.38
N ASN A 121 -9.32 8.15 -9.23
CA ASN A 121 -9.93 9.34 -8.68
C ASN A 121 -9.05 10.55 -8.97
N ARG A 122 -9.66 11.61 -9.53
CA ARG A 122 -8.92 12.82 -9.89
C ARG A 122 -8.31 13.57 -8.70
N ASN A 123 -8.81 13.32 -7.48
CA ASN A 123 -8.26 13.92 -6.27
C ASN A 123 -7.08 13.13 -5.71
N SER A 124 -6.81 11.96 -6.25
CA SER A 124 -5.64 11.16 -5.89
C SER A 124 -4.37 11.82 -6.39
N PHE A 125 -3.30 11.70 -5.62
CA PHE A 125 -2.00 12.22 -6.02
C PHE A 125 -0.89 11.23 -5.71
N ASP A 126 0.23 11.41 -6.40
CA ASP A 126 1.39 10.57 -6.25
C ASP A 126 2.15 10.95 -4.98
N LEU A 127 2.42 9.97 -4.12
CA LEU A 127 3.19 10.15 -2.89
C LEU A 127 4.70 10.16 -3.14
N LEU A 128 5.15 9.76 -4.32
CA LEU A 128 6.57 9.57 -4.58
C LEU A 128 7.42 10.81 -4.32
N PRO A 129 7.01 12.04 -4.71
CA PRO A 129 7.79 13.22 -4.40
C PRO A 129 8.02 13.42 -2.89
N PHE A 130 7.01 13.16 -2.07
CA PHE A 130 7.13 13.25 -0.62
C PHE A 130 8.03 12.15 -0.06
N ILE A 131 7.93 10.95 -0.60
CA ILE A 131 8.75 9.80 -0.19
C ILE A 131 10.22 10.09 -0.50
N LYS A 132 10.53 10.56 -1.69
CA LYS A 132 11.90 10.86 -2.11
C LYS A 132 12.52 11.99 -1.30
N ALA A 133 11.73 12.99 -0.92
CA ALA A 133 12.20 14.12 -0.12
C ALA A 133 12.25 13.80 1.38
N SER A 134 11.73 12.66 1.80
CA SER A 134 11.79 12.23 3.20
C SER A 134 13.16 11.60 3.49
N LYS A 135 13.43 11.38 4.79
CA LYS A 135 14.64 10.68 5.22
C LYS A 135 14.40 9.18 5.40
N LEU A 136 13.27 8.68 4.97
CA LEU A 136 12.93 7.27 5.10
C LEU A 136 13.77 6.42 4.16
N ASN A 137 14.15 5.25 4.64
CA ASN A 137 14.80 4.26 3.81
C ASN A 137 13.80 3.73 2.77
N ILE A 138 14.26 3.62 1.53
CA ILE A 138 13.43 3.11 0.45
C ILE A 138 14.00 1.76 0.01
N THR A 139 13.15 0.74 0.09
CA THR A 139 13.47 -0.59 -0.42
C THR A 139 12.72 -0.77 -1.73
N THR A 140 13.45 -1.07 -2.81
CA THR A 140 12.82 -1.34 -4.10
C THR A 140 12.69 -2.84 -4.31
N ILE A 141 11.51 -3.24 -4.74
CA ILE A 141 11.21 -4.64 -5.05
C ILE A 141 11.15 -4.78 -6.57
N GLY A 142 12.03 -5.60 -7.10
CA GLY A 142 11.93 -6.00 -8.48
C GLY A 142 10.74 -6.92 -8.65
N SER A 143 9.71 -6.46 -9.34
CA SER A 143 8.76 -7.41 -9.85
C SER A 143 9.44 -8.11 -11.02
N ALA A 144 10.32 -9.04 -10.70
CA ALA A 144 11.02 -9.83 -11.69
C ALA A 144 10.04 -10.62 -12.55
N ILE A 145 8.79 -10.58 -12.24
CA ILE A 145 7.79 -11.38 -12.91
C ILE A 145 6.69 -10.44 -13.35
N GLU A 146 6.69 -10.18 -14.63
CA GLU A 146 5.54 -9.61 -15.30
C GLU A 146 4.44 -10.68 -15.36
N VAL A 147 3.94 -11.04 -14.21
CA VAL A 147 2.77 -11.90 -14.19
C VAL A 147 1.59 -11.05 -14.64
N PRO A 148 0.90 -11.44 -15.70
CA PRO A 148 -0.30 -10.72 -16.09
C PRO A 148 -1.24 -10.59 -14.89
N MET A 149 -1.86 -9.43 -14.76
CA MET A 149 -2.83 -9.23 -13.70
C MET A 149 -3.92 -10.29 -13.81
N PRO A 150 -4.29 -10.95 -12.71
CA PRO A 150 -5.37 -11.92 -12.76
C PRO A 150 -6.67 -11.23 -13.18
N GLU A 151 -7.48 -11.94 -13.93
CA GLU A 151 -8.79 -11.45 -14.29
C GLU A 151 -9.65 -11.28 -13.03
N LYS A 152 -10.68 -10.47 -13.16
CA LYS A 152 -11.60 -10.23 -12.06
C LYS A 152 -12.14 -11.56 -11.52
N GLY A 153 -11.94 -11.81 -10.25
CA GLY A 153 -12.36 -13.04 -9.60
C GLY A 153 -11.28 -14.11 -9.46
N ASN A 154 -10.14 -13.95 -10.13
CA ASN A 154 -9.04 -14.92 -10.11
C ASN A 154 -7.93 -14.55 -9.14
N VAL A 155 -8.31 -14.11 -7.94
CA VAL A 155 -7.34 -13.68 -6.93
C VAL A 155 -6.41 -14.82 -6.52
N ALA A 156 -6.92 -16.03 -6.41
CA ALA A 156 -6.11 -17.20 -6.03
C ALA A 156 -5.01 -17.48 -7.07
N GLU A 157 -5.27 -17.20 -8.34
CA GLU A 157 -4.30 -17.40 -9.41
C GLU A 157 -3.08 -16.50 -9.26
N LEU A 158 -3.25 -15.29 -8.75
CA LEU A 158 -2.15 -14.37 -8.46
C LEU A 158 -1.10 -15.04 -7.56
N PHE A 159 -1.54 -15.73 -6.53
CA PHE A 159 -0.64 -16.37 -5.57
C PHE A 159 -0.12 -17.71 -6.07
N ALA A 160 -0.94 -18.47 -6.78
CA ALA A 160 -0.56 -19.76 -7.34
C ALA A 160 0.55 -19.61 -8.38
N ASN A 161 0.43 -18.64 -9.27
CA ASN A 161 1.43 -18.38 -10.31
C ASN A 161 2.79 -18.03 -9.71
N ARG A 162 2.82 -17.30 -8.61
CA ARG A 162 4.07 -16.99 -7.92
C ARG A 162 4.74 -18.23 -7.35
N VAL A 163 3.96 -19.15 -6.84
CA VAL A 163 4.47 -20.40 -6.28
C VAL A 163 5.03 -21.30 -7.38
N SER A 164 4.34 -21.42 -8.51
CA SER A 164 4.76 -22.29 -9.61
C SER A 164 6.00 -21.79 -10.32
N MET A 165 6.31 -20.51 -10.24
CA MET A 165 7.48 -19.89 -10.88
C MET A 165 8.69 -19.77 -9.94
N GLY A 166 8.45 -19.99 -8.69
CA GLY A 166 9.49 -19.97 -7.67
C GLY A 166 10.29 -21.21 -7.69
#